data_fbef453467e3cdb0963f87d510631975
#
_entry.id   fbef453467e3cdb0963f87d510631975
#
_cell.length_a   1.000
_cell.length_b   1.000
_cell.length_c   1.000
_cell.angle_alpha   90.00
_cell.angle_beta   90.00
_cell.angle_gamma   90.00
#
_symmetry.space_group_name_H-M   'P 1'
#
loop_
_entity.id
_entity.type
_entity.pdbx_description
1 polymer ?
#
loop_
_entity_poly.entity_id
_entity_poly.type
_entity_poly.pdbx_seq_one_letter_code
_entity_poly.pdbx_strand_id
1 'polypeptide(L)'
;LFLLNGVLSFLMEPYLGPSEEMWRNYRSCENLDTVFVGTSQCLQGINPATLDRICGSSSCNMATNMQSLANSRDAIAAAVRDHHIQNAVLVIDHEILDLDRSDNFRADQSYWHAKAITEPSVSARLLDDLTFMTSPAVFGKPASLTYLTPWVYNRTSNLSQNLKEKISGTILDAEGHRTAQGFLPS
;
A
#
# COMPACT_ATOMS: atom_id res chain seq x y z
N LEU A 1 -11.97 -20.94 13.81
CA LEU A 1 -11.04 -20.62 12.71
C LEU A 1 -10.92 -19.10 12.52
N PHE A 2 -12.02 -18.35 12.35
CA PHE A 2 -11.99 -16.90 12.14
C PHE A 2 -11.37 -16.13 13.31
N LEU A 3 -11.69 -16.48 14.55
CA LEU A 3 -11.09 -15.86 15.73
C LEU A 3 -9.57 -16.07 15.77
N LEU A 4 -9.10 -17.28 15.49
CA LEU A 4 -7.68 -17.59 15.45
C LEU A 4 -6.97 -16.81 14.34
N ASN A 5 -7.57 -16.72 13.15
CA ASN A 5 -7.03 -15.91 12.05
C ASN A 5 -6.93 -14.43 12.47
N GLY A 6 -7.96 -13.86 13.09
CA GLY A 6 -7.93 -12.48 13.57
C GLY A 6 -6.84 -12.24 14.63
N VAL A 7 -6.65 -13.18 15.57
CA VAL A 7 -5.58 -13.09 16.58
C VAL A 7 -4.21 -13.16 15.92
N LEU A 8 -4.00 -14.09 14.98
CA LEU A 8 -2.73 -14.22 14.27
C LEU A 8 -2.43 -12.99 13.41
N SER A 9 -3.43 -12.47 12.70
CA SER A 9 -3.30 -11.21 11.95
C SER A 9 -2.91 -10.06 12.88
N PHE A 10 -3.63 -9.88 13.98
CA PHE A 10 -3.28 -8.83 14.95
C PHE A 10 -1.85 -8.95 15.47
N LEU A 11 -1.41 -10.15 15.79
CA LEU A 11 -0.06 -10.36 16.36
C LEU A 11 1.04 -10.21 15.31
N MET A 12 0.83 -10.75 14.12
CA MET A 12 1.91 -11.00 13.16
C MET A 12 1.97 -9.98 12.02
N GLU A 13 0.87 -9.35 11.64
CA GLU A 13 0.93 -8.30 10.62
C GLU A 13 1.67 -7.08 11.14
N PRO A 14 2.53 -6.43 10.31
CA PRO A 14 3.21 -5.20 10.70
C PRO A 14 2.18 -4.10 11.05
N TYR A 15 2.48 -3.29 12.02
CA TYR A 15 1.77 -2.05 12.24
C TYR A 15 2.17 -1.05 11.15
N LEU A 16 1.20 -0.59 10.38
CA LEU A 16 1.42 0.33 9.25
C LEU A 16 2.50 -0.18 8.28
N GLY A 17 2.24 -1.30 7.62
CA GLY A 17 3.08 -1.75 6.50
C GLY A 17 3.08 -0.71 5.35
N PRO A 18 4.11 -0.71 4.48
CA PRO A 18 4.27 0.33 3.44
C PRO A 18 3.04 0.56 2.56
N SER A 19 2.35 -0.51 2.17
CA SER A 19 1.11 -0.39 1.39
C SER A 19 -0.05 0.19 2.20
N GLU A 20 -0.14 -0.14 3.48
CA GLU A 20 -1.16 0.42 4.38
C GLU A 20 -0.91 1.91 4.64
N GLU A 21 0.34 2.29 4.88
CA GLU A 21 0.73 3.69 5.04
C GLU A 21 0.41 4.51 3.78
N MET A 22 0.74 3.97 2.60
CA MET A 22 0.42 4.60 1.33
C MET A 22 -1.09 4.85 1.19
N TRP A 23 -1.94 3.85 1.42
CA TRP A 23 -3.38 4.01 1.30
C TRP A 23 -3.96 4.95 2.37
N ARG A 24 -3.45 4.93 3.61
CA ARG A 24 -3.86 5.87 4.65
C ARG A 24 -3.49 7.30 4.28
N ASN A 25 -2.28 7.53 3.81
CA ASN A 25 -1.82 8.85 3.36
C ASN A 25 -2.69 9.34 2.20
N TYR A 26 -2.91 8.51 1.17
CA TYR A 26 -3.80 8.84 0.07
C TYR A 26 -5.20 9.25 0.53
N ARG A 27 -5.82 8.48 1.43
CA ARG A 27 -7.17 8.76 1.94
C ARG A 27 -7.24 9.99 2.85
N SER A 28 -6.12 10.46 3.37
CA SER A 28 -6.05 11.69 4.15
C SER A 28 -5.83 12.95 3.30
N CYS A 29 -5.52 12.77 2.02
CA CYS A 29 -5.33 13.88 1.11
C CYS A 29 -6.66 14.52 0.70
N GLU A 30 -6.67 15.82 0.63
CA GLU A 30 -7.79 16.61 0.09
C GLU A 30 -7.35 17.30 -1.20
N ASN A 31 -8.22 17.33 -2.20
CA ASN A 31 -8.01 18.10 -3.44
C ASN A 31 -6.70 17.78 -4.18
N LEU A 32 -6.38 16.50 -4.36
CA LEU A 32 -5.21 16.08 -5.13
C LEU A 32 -5.33 16.50 -6.60
N ASP A 33 -4.26 17.02 -7.16
CA ASP A 33 -4.12 17.29 -8.59
C ASP A 33 -3.13 16.33 -9.29
N THR A 34 -2.21 15.76 -8.53
CA THR A 34 -1.14 14.92 -9.08
C THR A 34 -0.90 13.67 -8.23
N VAL A 35 -0.74 12.52 -8.86
CA VAL A 35 -0.31 11.29 -8.19
C VAL A 35 0.94 10.71 -8.85
N PHE A 36 1.81 10.17 -8.01
CA PHE A 36 2.99 9.40 -8.43
C PHE A 36 2.74 7.94 -8.11
N VAL A 37 3.02 7.06 -9.06
CA VAL A 37 2.90 5.61 -8.92
C VAL A 37 4.14 4.91 -9.48
N GLY A 38 4.49 3.77 -8.95
CA GLY A 38 5.65 3.00 -9.38
C GLY A 38 6.17 2.08 -8.29
N THR A 39 7.39 1.62 -8.45
CA THR A 39 8.07 0.73 -7.51
C THR A 39 8.75 1.49 -6.37
N SER A 40 9.64 0.80 -5.65
CA SER A 40 10.48 1.38 -4.60
C SER A 40 11.28 2.60 -5.04
N GLN A 41 11.66 2.70 -6.31
CA GLN A 41 12.35 3.87 -6.84
C GLN A 41 11.47 5.13 -6.82
N CYS A 42 10.21 5.00 -7.16
CA CYS A 42 9.24 6.08 -7.03
C CYS A 42 8.97 6.41 -5.55
N LEU A 43 8.77 5.37 -4.73
CA LEU A 43 8.49 5.51 -3.30
C LEU A 43 9.58 6.31 -2.58
N GLN A 44 10.85 6.00 -2.86
CA GLN A 44 12.00 6.60 -2.18
C GLN A 44 12.53 7.86 -2.89
N GLY A 45 12.34 7.95 -4.21
CA GLY A 45 12.91 9.01 -5.03
C GLY A 45 12.05 10.28 -5.14
N ILE A 46 10.75 10.19 -4.86
CA ILE A 46 9.82 11.31 -5.02
C ILE A 46 9.23 11.73 -3.67
N ASN A 47 9.55 12.95 -3.26
CA ASN A 47 8.97 13.57 -2.07
C ASN A 47 7.86 14.57 -2.47
N PRO A 48 6.57 14.22 -2.31
CA PRO A 48 5.45 15.09 -2.67
C PRO A 48 5.53 16.45 -2.01
N ALA A 49 5.79 16.51 -0.70
CA ALA A 49 5.82 17.76 0.04
C ALA A 49 6.86 18.76 -0.50
N THR A 50 7.98 18.26 -1.03
CA THR A 50 9.00 19.12 -1.64
C THR A 50 8.52 19.64 -3.00
N LEU A 51 7.90 18.80 -3.82
CA LEU A 51 7.35 19.19 -5.11
C LEU A 51 6.20 20.17 -4.95
N ASP A 52 5.28 19.93 -4.05
CA ASP A 52 4.14 20.80 -3.78
C ASP A 52 4.57 22.21 -3.36
N ARG A 53 5.59 22.31 -2.52
CA ARG A 53 6.15 23.60 -2.10
C ARG A 53 6.77 24.38 -3.28
N ILE A 54 7.37 23.66 -4.25
CA ILE A 54 8.06 24.30 -5.38
C ILE A 54 7.08 24.64 -6.50
N CYS A 55 6.16 23.72 -6.80
CA CYS A 55 5.26 23.80 -7.93
C CYS A 55 3.89 24.42 -7.58
N GLY A 56 3.56 24.54 -6.31
CA GLY A 56 2.23 24.96 -5.86
C GLY A 56 1.15 23.91 -6.15
N SER A 57 1.55 22.62 -6.23
CA SER A 57 0.68 21.48 -6.48
C SER A 57 0.16 20.86 -5.18
N SER A 58 -0.77 19.93 -5.31
CA SER A 58 -1.19 19.04 -4.25
C SER A 58 -1.02 17.61 -4.74
N SER A 59 -0.01 16.91 -4.23
CA SER A 59 0.36 15.62 -4.77
C SER A 59 0.46 14.50 -3.72
N CYS A 60 0.31 13.26 -4.18
CA CYS A 60 0.46 12.07 -3.34
C CYS A 60 1.34 11.04 -4.02
N ASN A 61 2.22 10.42 -3.25
CA ASN A 61 3.02 9.30 -3.71
C ASN A 61 2.30 7.99 -3.34
N MET A 62 1.73 7.32 -4.35
CA MET A 62 1.02 6.05 -4.22
C MET A 62 1.88 4.87 -4.73
N ALA A 63 3.18 4.99 -4.66
CA ALA A 63 4.10 3.92 -4.97
C ALA A 63 4.29 2.97 -3.78
N THR A 64 4.57 1.71 -4.08
CA THR A 64 4.92 0.70 -3.07
C THR A 64 6.11 -0.14 -3.55
N ASN A 65 6.72 -0.90 -2.63
CA ASN A 65 7.78 -1.82 -3.02
C ASN A 65 7.25 -2.87 -4.00
N MET A 66 7.97 -3.06 -5.12
CA MET A 66 7.62 -4.04 -6.15
C MET A 66 6.17 -3.89 -6.68
N GLN A 67 5.69 -2.67 -6.80
CA GLN A 67 4.34 -2.41 -7.29
C GLN A 67 4.20 -2.80 -8.76
N SER A 68 3.24 -3.67 -9.06
CA SER A 68 2.95 -4.08 -10.43
C SER A 68 2.29 -2.97 -11.24
N LEU A 69 2.37 -3.06 -12.57
CA LEU A 69 1.63 -2.14 -13.46
C LEU A 69 0.11 -2.21 -13.24
N ALA A 70 -0.39 -3.38 -12.84
CA ALA A 70 -1.81 -3.54 -12.51
C ALA A 70 -2.20 -2.75 -11.25
N ASN A 71 -1.37 -2.78 -10.21
CA ASN A 71 -1.58 -2.00 -8.99
C ASN A 71 -1.41 -0.49 -9.25
N SER A 72 -0.41 -0.11 -10.06
CA SER A 72 -0.23 1.29 -10.47
C SER A 72 -1.45 1.82 -11.22
N ARG A 73 -2.02 1.02 -12.14
CA ARG A 73 -3.28 1.36 -12.83
C ARG A 73 -4.44 1.49 -11.87
N ASP A 74 -4.57 0.60 -10.89
CA ASP A 74 -5.63 0.66 -9.86
C ASP A 74 -5.49 1.92 -9.01
N ALA A 75 -4.28 2.27 -8.58
CA ALA A 75 -4.00 3.48 -7.81
C ALA A 75 -4.38 4.75 -8.60
N ILE A 76 -4.00 4.83 -9.88
CA ILE A 76 -4.40 5.95 -10.75
C ILE A 76 -5.93 5.99 -10.91
N ALA A 77 -6.57 4.85 -11.12
CA ALA A 77 -8.02 4.79 -11.27
C ALA A 77 -8.76 5.25 -10.00
N ALA A 78 -8.25 4.89 -8.83
CA ALA A 78 -8.75 5.39 -7.55
C ALA A 78 -8.61 6.93 -7.48
N ALA A 79 -7.44 7.47 -7.80
CA ALA A 79 -7.19 8.90 -7.74
C ALA A 79 -8.05 9.70 -8.73
N VAL A 80 -8.25 9.20 -9.95
CA VAL A 80 -9.16 9.81 -10.92
C VAL A 80 -10.60 9.82 -10.41
N ARG A 81 -11.05 8.74 -9.80
CA ARG A 81 -12.43 8.62 -9.29
C ARG A 81 -12.68 9.53 -8.09
N ASP A 82 -11.72 9.57 -7.15
CA ASP A 82 -11.94 10.17 -5.83
C ASP A 82 -11.57 11.67 -5.80
N HIS A 83 -10.57 12.09 -6.59
CA HIS A 83 -10.01 13.45 -6.57
C HIS A 83 -10.07 14.19 -7.91
N HIS A 84 -10.43 13.51 -9.01
CA HIS A 84 -10.43 14.11 -10.36
C HIS A 84 -9.05 14.70 -10.73
N ILE A 85 -7.97 13.96 -10.45
CA ILE A 85 -6.59 14.42 -10.68
C ILE A 85 -6.36 14.89 -12.12
N GLN A 86 -5.42 15.83 -12.28
CA GLN A 86 -5.01 16.35 -13.58
C GLN A 86 -3.80 15.60 -14.13
N ASN A 87 -2.93 15.11 -13.25
CA ASN A 87 -1.69 14.47 -13.63
C ASN A 87 -1.51 13.12 -12.91
N ALA A 88 -1.08 12.12 -13.67
CA ALA A 88 -0.60 10.86 -13.14
C ALA A 88 0.80 10.60 -13.69
N VAL A 89 1.77 10.42 -12.80
CA VAL A 89 3.16 10.15 -13.16
C VAL A 89 3.49 8.70 -12.81
N LEU A 90 3.69 7.90 -13.84
CA LEU A 90 4.15 6.52 -13.69
C LEU A 90 5.67 6.47 -13.83
N VAL A 91 6.35 6.12 -12.75
CA VAL A 91 7.80 5.87 -12.76
C VAL A 91 8.05 4.43 -13.19
N ILE A 92 8.65 4.26 -14.34
CA ILE A 92 8.97 2.97 -14.93
C ILE A 92 10.47 2.71 -14.74
N ASP A 93 10.79 1.65 -14.03
CA ASP A 93 12.14 1.10 -13.93
C ASP A 93 12.22 -0.25 -14.66
N HIS A 94 13.42 -0.80 -14.77
CA HIS A 94 13.62 -2.08 -15.45
C HIS A 94 12.94 -3.24 -14.72
N GLU A 95 12.82 -3.16 -13.40
CA GLU A 95 12.18 -4.21 -12.59
C GLU A 95 10.69 -4.32 -12.89
N ILE A 96 9.99 -3.20 -13.06
CA ILE A 96 8.54 -3.21 -13.33
C ILE A 96 8.20 -3.87 -14.68
N LEU A 97 9.14 -3.82 -15.63
CA LEU A 97 8.97 -4.42 -16.95
C LEU A 97 9.28 -5.92 -16.97
N ASP A 98 10.13 -6.37 -16.05
CA ASP A 98 10.63 -7.73 -15.98
C ASP A 98 9.88 -8.59 -14.92
N LEU A 99 9.04 -7.94 -14.13
CA LEU A 99 8.24 -8.61 -13.12
C LEU A 99 7.21 -9.55 -13.77
N ASP A 100 7.58 -10.82 -13.85
CA ASP A 100 6.56 -11.86 -14.00
C ASP A 100 5.71 -11.86 -12.71
N ARG A 101 4.43 -11.78 -12.89
CA ARG A 101 3.44 -11.74 -11.82
C ARG A 101 3.52 -12.89 -10.82
N SER A 102 4.11 -14.03 -11.23
CA SER A 102 4.34 -15.15 -10.33
C SER A 102 5.26 -14.81 -9.16
N ASP A 103 6.23 -13.93 -9.39
CA ASP A 103 7.26 -13.58 -8.42
C ASP A 103 6.79 -12.46 -7.46
N ASN A 104 5.79 -11.68 -7.89
CA ASN A 104 5.31 -10.52 -7.17
C ASN A 104 3.97 -10.70 -6.44
N PHE A 105 3.47 -11.93 -6.36
CA PHE A 105 2.16 -12.23 -5.80
C PHE A 105 1.99 -11.74 -4.35
N ARG A 106 3.07 -11.73 -3.56
CA ARG A 106 3.04 -11.22 -2.17
C ARG A 106 2.84 -9.71 -2.12
N ALA A 107 3.49 -8.96 -3.00
CA ALA A 107 3.32 -7.51 -3.07
C ALA A 107 1.90 -7.15 -3.52
N ASP A 108 1.35 -7.87 -4.50
CA ASP A 108 -0.04 -7.69 -4.93
C ASP A 108 -1.03 -8.01 -3.81
N GLN A 109 -0.85 -9.11 -3.08
CA GLN A 109 -1.68 -9.44 -1.92
C GLN A 109 -1.61 -8.35 -0.84
N SER A 110 -0.40 -7.86 -0.52
CA SER A 110 -0.21 -6.81 0.48
C SER A 110 -0.84 -5.48 0.06
N TYR A 111 -0.74 -5.13 -1.22
CA TYR A 111 -1.37 -3.94 -1.78
C TYR A 111 -2.91 -3.98 -1.63
N TRP A 112 -3.55 -5.06 -2.08
CA TRP A 112 -5.00 -5.18 -2.05
C TRP A 112 -5.55 -5.36 -0.64
N HIS A 113 -4.85 -6.10 0.22
CA HIS A 113 -5.21 -6.20 1.63
C HIS A 113 -5.16 -4.82 2.31
N ALA A 114 -4.10 -4.07 2.10
CA ALA A 114 -3.95 -2.71 2.65
C ALA A 114 -5.05 -1.77 2.13
N LYS A 115 -5.37 -1.84 0.84
CA LYS A 115 -6.48 -1.08 0.25
C LYS A 115 -7.80 -1.39 0.95
N ALA A 116 -8.11 -2.68 1.11
CA ALA A 116 -9.35 -3.12 1.74
C ALA A 116 -9.44 -2.69 3.22
N ILE A 117 -8.41 -2.92 4.03
CA ILE A 117 -8.47 -2.59 5.47
C ILE A 117 -8.48 -1.09 5.77
N THR A 118 -7.96 -0.27 4.87
CA THR A 118 -7.98 1.20 5.01
C THR A 118 -9.25 1.84 4.45
N GLU A 119 -10.07 1.09 3.70
CA GLU A 119 -11.33 1.57 3.14
C GLU A 119 -12.37 1.77 4.26
N PRO A 120 -12.96 2.95 4.41
CA PRO A 120 -13.94 3.21 5.47
C PRO A 120 -15.27 2.49 5.23
N SER A 121 -15.64 2.26 3.98
CA SER A 121 -16.90 1.60 3.61
C SER A 121 -16.76 0.08 3.60
N VAL A 122 -17.58 -0.61 4.38
CA VAL A 122 -17.61 -2.10 4.42
C VAL A 122 -17.96 -2.68 3.05
N SER A 123 -18.88 -2.08 2.31
CA SER A 123 -19.24 -2.54 0.97
C SER A 123 -18.10 -2.38 -0.04
N ALA A 124 -17.35 -1.28 0.05
CA ALA A 124 -16.18 -1.06 -0.79
C ALA A 124 -15.04 -2.02 -0.44
N ARG A 125 -14.81 -2.32 0.84
CA ARG A 125 -13.86 -3.39 1.26
C ARG A 125 -14.19 -4.72 0.62
N LEU A 126 -15.42 -5.15 0.72
CA LEU A 126 -15.87 -6.41 0.11
C LEU A 126 -15.69 -6.40 -1.40
N LEU A 127 -15.93 -5.26 -2.05
CA LEU A 127 -15.72 -5.12 -3.48
C LEU A 127 -14.23 -5.21 -3.85
N ASP A 128 -13.35 -4.58 -3.10
CA ASP A 128 -11.90 -4.66 -3.30
C ASP A 128 -11.40 -6.11 -3.15
N ASP A 129 -11.81 -6.80 -2.07
CA ASP A 129 -11.48 -8.20 -1.82
C ASP A 129 -12.00 -9.12 -2.94
N LEU A 130 -13.26 -8.95 -3.35
CA LEU A 130 -13.84 -9.71 -4.44
C LEU A 130 -13.14 -9.42 -5.77
N THR A 131 -12.81 -8.17 -6.04
CA THR A 131 -12.08 -7.77 -7.26
C THR A 131 -10.74 -8.47 -7.33
N PHE A 132 -9.98 -8.46 -6.25
CA PHE A 132 -8.70 -9.16 -6.21
C PHE A 132 -8.85 -10.67 -6.40
N MET A 133 -9.84 -11.29 -5.75
CA MET A 133 -10.04 -12.75 -5.79
C MET A 133 -10.60 -13.24 -7.11
N THR A 134 -11.42 -12.45 -7.80
CA THR A 134 -12.20 -12.93 -8.95
C THR A 134 -11.78 -12.38 -10.31
N SER A 135 -10.79 -11.48 -10.37
CA SER A 135 -10.35 -10.85 -11.62
C SER A 135 -9.02 -11.41 -12.14
N PRO A 136 -8.99 -12.67 -12.62
CA PRO A 136 -7.77 -13.24 -13.20
C PRO A 136 -7.31 -12.49 -14.46
N ALA A 137 -8.21 -11.83 -15.17
CA ALA A 137 -7.87 -10.98 -16.31
C ALA A 137 -7.02 -9.76 -15.94
N VAL A 138 -7.19 -9.24 -14.72
CA VAL A 138 -6.38 -8.13 -14.19
C VAL A 138 -5.04 -8.64 -13.67
N PHE A 139 -5.02 -9.84 -13.09
CA PHE A 139 -3.89 -10.37 -12.34
C PHE A 139 -3.23 -11.61 -12.98
N GLY A 140 -3.73 -12.13 -14.08
CA GLY A 140 -3.15 -13.28 -14.82
C GLY A 140 -3.22 -14.63 -14.09
N LYS A 141 -3.47 -14.64 -12.77
CA LYS A 141 -3.66 -15.85 -11.94
C LYS A 141 -4.78 -15.61 -10.93
N PRO A 142 -5.57 -16.63 -10.58
CA PRO A 142 -6.53 -16.49 -9.49
C PRO A 142 -5.81 -16.18 -8.18
N ALA A 143 -6.44 -15.39 -7.32
CA ALA A 143 -5.92 -15.15 -5.99
C ALA A 143 -5.78 -16.47 -5.22
N SER A 144 -4.70 -16.60 -4.47
CA SER A 144 -4.52 -17.72 -3.57
C SER A 144 -5.46 -17.57 -2.36
N LEU A 145 -5.96 -18.69 -1.83
CA LEU A 145 -6.67 -18.72 -0.55
C LEU A 145 -5.81 -18.15 0.61
N THR A 146 -4.48 -18.10 0.44
CA THR A 146 -3.59 -17.44 1.39
C THR A 146 -3.88 -15.95 1.55
N TYR A 147 -4.55 -15.31 0.59
CA TYR A 147 -5.00 -13.93 0.73
C TYR A 147 -5.87 -13.72 1.99
N LEU A 148 -6.67 -14.72 2.35
CA LEU A 148 -7.51 -14.67 3.55
C LEU A 148 -6.74 -14.84 4.86
N THR A 149 -5.42 -15.08 4.78
CA THR A 149 -4.53 -15.25 5.93
C THR A 149 -3.34 -14.29 5.82
N PRO A 150 -3.55 -12.97 5.97
CA PRO A 150 -2.53 -11.94 5.69
C PRO A 150 -1.27 -12.11 6.52
N TRP A 151 -1.34 -12.67 7.72
CA TRP A 151 -0.19 -13.00 8.56
C TRP A 151 0.78 -14.03 7.93
N VAL A 152 0.40 -14.69 6.83
CA VAL A 152 1.30 -15.62 6.10
C VAL A 152 2.24 -14.85 5.17
N TYR A 153 1.73 -13.86 4.45
CA TYR A 153 2.49 -13.11 3.44
C TYR A 153 2.94 -11.72 3.90
N ASN A 154 2.25 -11.14 4.88
CA ASN A 154 2.53 -9.82 5.45
C ASN A 154 2.90 -9.98 6.93
N ARG A 155 4.08 -10.54 7.21
CA ARG A 155 4.51 -10.89 8.56
C ARG A 155 5.65 -10.01 9.03
N THR A 156 5.51 -9.45 10.24
CA THR A 156 6.59 -8.74 10.92
C THR A 156 7.77 -9.68 11.24
N SER A 157 8.97 -9.15 11.14
CA SER A 157 10.20 -9.83 11.61
C SER A 157 10.45 -9.64 13.10
N ASN A 158 9.82 -8.63 13.72
CA ASN A 158 10.01 -8.29 15.13
C ASN A 158 8.66 -8.16 15.84
N LEU A 159 8.20 -9.25 16.44
CA LEU A 159 6.90 -9.33 17.12
C LEU A 159 6.79 -8.36 18.31
N SER A 160 7.87 -8.24 19.10
CA SER A 160 7.88 -7.40 20.30
C SER A 160 7.74 -5.92 19.96
N GLN A 161 8.47 -5.46 18.94
CA GLN A 161 8.37 -4.09 18.45
C GLN A 161 6.98 -3.83 17.84
N ASN A 162 6.50 -4.73 17.01
CA ASN A 162 5.19 -4.64 16.38
C ASN A 162 4.03 -4.48 17.40
N LEU A 163 4.09 -5.24 18.50
CA LEU A 163 3.11 -5.11 19.57
C LEU A 163 3.20 -3.75 20.29
N LYS A 164 4.42 -3.26 20.54
CA LYS A 164 4.61 -1.93 21.13
C LYS A 164 4.05 -0.83 20.22
N GLU A 165 4.32 -0.91 18.91
CA GLU A 165 3.79 0.02 17.92
C GLU A 165 2.27 0.01 17.85
N LYS A 166 1.64 -1.18 17.84
CA LYS A 166 0.18 -1.31 17.87
C LYS A 166 -0.47 -0.77 19.13
N ILE A 167 0.17 -0.97 20.29
CA ILE A 167 -0.33 -0.46 21.58
C ILE A 167 -0.13 1.06 21.67
N SER A 168 1.02 1.58 21.22
CA SER A 168 1.33 3.00 21.28
C SER A 168 0.65 3.81 20.15
N GLY A 169 0.22 3.16 19.08
CA GLY A 169 -0.29 3.83 17.88
C GLY A 169 0.78 4.62 17.10
N THR A 170 2.06 4.29 17.27
CA THR A 170 3.17 5.01 16.64
C THR A 170 4.20 4.05 16.11
N ILE A 171 4.78 4.37 14.94
CA ILE A 171 5.93 3.65 14.41
C ILE A 171 7.17 4.05 15.22
N LEU A 172 7.95 3.04 15.57
CA LEU A 172 9.20 3.19 16.32
C LEU A 172 10.38 2.85 15.41
N ASP A 173 11.46 3.61 15.52
CA ASP A 173 12.74 3.25 14.89
C ASP A 173 13.38 2.03 15.59
N ALA A 174 14.53 1.59 15.10
CA ALA A 174 15.25 0.45 15.67
C ALA A 174 15.68 0.68 17.14
N GLU A 175 15.72 1.94 17.56
CA GLU A 175 16.11 2.37 18.91
C GLU A 175 14.88 2.62 19.81
N GLY A 176 13.66 2.53 19.26
CA GLY A 176 12.40 2.69 19.99
C GLY A 176 11.92 4.14 20.10
N HIS A 177 12.44 5.05 19.29
CA HIS A 177 11.98 6.43 19.21
C HIS A 177 10.83 6.56 18.20
N ARG A 178 9.98 7.58 18.39
CA ARG A 178 8.90 7.87 17.43
C ARG A 178 9.48 8.35 16.10
N THR A 179 9.14 7.69 15.02
CA THR A 179 9.46 8.17 13.68
C THR A 179 8.39 9.14 13.20
N ALA A 180 8.79 10.19 12.49
CA ALA A 180 7.85 11.05 11.77
C ALA A 180 7.17 10.20 10.68
N GLN A 181 5.85 10.20 10.64
CA GLN A 181 5.10 9.55 9.58
C GLN A 181 5.42 10.22 8.24
N GLY A 182 5.76 9.42 7.26
CA GLY A 182 5.97 9.82 5.87
C GLY A 182 7.43 10.12 5.52
N PHE A 183 7.85 9.59 4.39
CA PHE A 183 9.15 9.69 3.78
C PHE A 183 10.31 9.22 4.69
N LEU A 184 10.83 8.03 4.41
CA LEU A 184 12.09 7.57 4.98
C LEU A 184 13.22 8.38 4.32
N PRO A 185 13.94 9.25 5.06
CA PRO A 185 15.17 9.83 4.52
C PRO A 185 16.16 8.70 4.28
N SER A 186 16.70 8.68 3.07
CA SER A 186 17.80 7.81 2.66
C SER A 186 19.06 8.09 3.45
#